data_3ffeca2e91e7c40ce1bed349a35a39c0
#
_entry.id   3ffeca2e91e7c40ce1bed349a35a39c0
#
_cell.length_a   1.000
_cell.length_b   1.000
_cell.length_c   1.000
_cell.angle_alpha   90.00
_cell.angle_beta   90.00
_cell.angle_gamma   90.00
#
_symmetry.space_group_name_H-M   'P 1'
#
loop_
_entity.id
_entity.type
_entity.pdbx_description
1 polymer ?
#
loop_
_entity_poly.entity_id
_entity_poly.type
_entity_poly.pdbx_seq_one_letter_code
_entity_poly.pdbx_strand_id
1 'polypeptide(L)'
;MAKKDEPLGFDILERADSLFDGISDLTLLVLKAHLLLEEELYNQLRRLFPSPEQYDRLNLRFIQNIMLARAFCIRRTAEGQPIEHVELCWDALEALNTFRNRLAHNLEPGDVNNLLARLQLTQPQPLSIDDPELVSKLNIPIGFLLQFVSSLIAFSSFDIAVHPLPAAGPNTFDVE
;
A
#
# COMPACT_ATOMS: atom_id res chain seq x y z
N MET A 1 -0.75 -22.56 22.28
CA MET A 1 -1.31 -22.98 20.98
C MET A 1 -0.69 -22.08 19.92
N ALA A 2 0.20 -22.60 19.09
CA ALA A 2 0.78 -21.84 17.98
C ALA A 2 -0.33 -21.57 16.94
N LYS A 3 -0.55 -20.29 16.60
CA LYS A 3 -1.41 -19.90 15.50
C LYS A 3 -0.78 -20.48 14.23
N LYS A 4 -1.54 -21.32 13.54
CA LYS A 4 -1.18 -21.92 12.25
C LYS A 4 -0.88 -20.78 11.29
N ASP A 5 0.28 -20.82 10.63
CA ASP A 5 0.62 -19.86 9.57
C ASP A 5 -0.45 -19.92 8.49
N GLU A 6 -1.29 -18.90 8.44
CA GLU A 6 -2.26 -18.72 7.35
C GLU A 6 -1.51 -18.34 6.08
N PRO A 7 -1.90 -18.89 4.93
CA PRO A 7 -1.22 -18.61 3.67
C PRO A 7 -1.35 -17.12 3.32
N LEU A 8 -0.20 -16.49 3.12
CA LEU A 8 -0.06 -15.09 2.74
C LEU A 8 -0.79 -14.80 1.42
N GLY A 9 -1.75 -13.88 1.45
CA GLY A 9 -2.24 -13.18 0.28
C GLY A 9 -3.55 -13.65 -0.35
N PHE A 10 -3.97 -14.91 -0.22
CA PHE A 10 -5.25 -15.37 -0.78
C PHE A 10 -6.45 -14.95 0.09
N ASP A 11 -6.29 -14.95 1.38
CA ASP A 11 -7.33 -14.57 2.35
C ASP A 11 -7.78 -13.10 2.19
N ILE A 12 -6.86 -12.19 1.85
CA ILE A 12 -7.20 -10.76 1.69
C ILE A 12 -8.08 -10.52 0.47
N LEU A 13 -7.88 -11.24 -0.62
CA LEU A 13 -8.69 -11.09 -1.83
C LEU A 13 -10.08 -11.68 -1.64
N GLU A 14 -10.21 -12.86 -1.02
CA GLU A 14 -11.51 -13.43 -0.66
C GLU A 14 -12.29 -12.51 0.31
N ARG A 15 -11.59 -11.93 1.27
CA ARG A 15 -12.16 -10.94 2.19
C ARG A 15 -12.59 -9.67 1.43
N ALA A 16 -11.80 -9.19 0.47
CA ALA A 16 -12.13 -8.05 -0.36
C ALA A 16 -13.39 -8.33 -1.22
N ASP A 17 -13.44 -9.47 -1.89
CA ASP A 17 -14.61 -9.88 -2.68
C ASP A 17 -15.88 -9.89 -1.82
N SER A 18 -15.83 -10.50 -0.64
CA SER A 18 -16.95 -10.51 0.30
C SER A 18 -17.34 -9.11 0.78
N LEU A 19 -16.37 -8.20 1.00
CA LEU A 19 -16.63 -6.85 1.49
C LEU A 19 -17.19 -5.92 0.41
N PHE A 20 -16.85 -6.16 -0.86
CA PHE A 20 -17.20 -5.31 -2.00
C PHE A 20 -18.41 -5.83 -2.77
N ASP A 21 -18.85 -7.08 -2.50
CA ASP A 21 -20.02 -7.66 -3.15
C ASP A 21 -21.28 -6.80 -2.93
N GLY A 22 -22.01 -6.55 -4.02
CA GLY A 22 -23.24 -5.77 -4.02
C GLY A 22 -23.09 -4.27 -3.74
N ILE A 23 -21.86 -3.73 -3.63
CA ILE A 23 -21.67 -2.28 -3.46
C ILE A 23 -21.92 -1.56 -4.79
N SER A 24 -22.85 -0.59 -4.76
CA SER A 24 -23.12 0.34 -5.85
C SER A 24 -22.74 1.79 -5.52
N ASP A 25 -22.48 2.09 -4.25
CA ASP A 25 -22.09 3.43 -3.77
C ASP A 25 -20.59 3.61 -3.79
N LEU A 26 -20.13 4.62 -4.54
CA LEU A 26 -18.70 4.94 -4.71
C LEU A 26 -18.02 5.31 -3.38
N THR A 27 -18.71 6.08 -2.55
CA THR A 27 -18.15 6.53 -1.27
C THR A 27 -17.93 5.34 -0.35
N LEU A 28 -18.93 4.45 -0.28
CA LEU A 28 -18.84 3.24 0.52
C LEU A 28 -17.72 2.31 0.03
N LEU A 29 -17.58 2.13 -1.30
CA LEU A 29 -16.49 1.33 -1.88
C LEU A 29 -15.13 1.89 -1.47
N VAL A 30 -14.91 3.20 -1.70
CA VAL A 30 -13.61 3.84 -1.41
C VAL A 30 -13.28 3.82 0.08
N LEU A 31 -14.27 4.03 0.97
CA LEU A 31 -14.07 3.94 2.41
C LEU A 31 -13.70 2.52 2.85
N LYS A 32 -14.39 1.49 2.38
CA LYS A 32 -14.09 0.09 2.71
C LYS A 32 -12.72 -0.32 2.16
N ALA A 33 -12.41 0.04 0.91
CA ALA A 33 -11.11 -0.24 0.30
C ALA A 33 -9.96 0.42 1.08
N HIS A 34 -10.13 1.69 1.48
CA HIS A 34 -9.15 2.39 2.29
C HIS A 34 -8.90 1.69 3.63
N LEU A 35 -9.96 1.32 4.35
CA LEU A 35 -9.85 0.64 5.65
C LEU A 35 -9.14 -0.71 5.52
N LEU A 36 -9.47 -1.49 4.49
CA LEU A 36 -8.86 -2.79 4.26
C LEU A 36 -7.37 -2.67 3.91
N LEU A 37 -7.01 -1.69 3.06
CA LEU A 37 -5.61 -1.40 2.70
C LEU A 37 -4.81 -0.85 3.89
N GLU A 38 -5.43 0.00 4.72
CA GLU A 38 -4.80 0.53 5.94
C GLU A 38 -4.49 -0.59 6.94
N GLU A 39 -5.47 -1.49 7.17
CA GLU A 39 -5.30 -2.66 8.04
C GLU A 39 -4.20 -3.59 7.52
N GLU A 40 -4.22 -3.90 6.22
CA GLU A 40 -3.23 -4.80 5.63
C GLU A 40 -1.82 -4.19 5.66
N LEU A 41 -1.68 -2.92 5.27
CA LEU A 41 -0.39 -2.22 5.30
C LEU A 41 0.18 -2.15 6.72
N TYR A 42 -0.67 -1.86 7.71
CA TYR A 42 -0.29 -1.88 9.12
C TYR A 42 0.22 -3.27 9.54
N ASN A 43 -0.50 -4.34 9.19
CA ASN A 43 -0.13 -5.71 9.52
C ASN A 43 1.20 -6.11 8.86
N GLN A 44 1.41 -5.72 7.61
CA GLN A 44 2.66 -6.00 6.89
C GLN A 44 3.84 -5.26 7.54
N LEU A 45 3.71 -3.96 7.82
CA LEU A 45 4.74 -3.18 8.47
C LEU A 45 5.05 -3.72 9.88
N ARG A 46 4.02 -4.02 10.66
CA ARG A 46 4.17 -4.57 12.02
C ARG A 46 5.03 -5.85 12.04
N ARG A 47 4.92 -6.69 11.00
CA ARG A 47 5.73 -7.91 10.86
C ARG A 47 7.18 -7.62 10.46
N LEU A 48 7.47 -6.49 9.81
CA LEU A 48 8.82 -6.08 9.40
C LEU A 48 9.63 -5.51 10.55
N PHE A 49 8.98 -5.01 11.60
CA PHE A 49 9.68 -4.43 12.75
C PHE A 49 10.19 -5.51 13.71
N PRO A 50 11.45 -5.41 14.17
CA PRO A 50 12.00 -6.31 15.18
C PRO A 50 11.22 -6.29 16.51
N SER A 51 10.57 -5.18 16.81
CA SER A 51 9.72 -4.99 17.98
C SER A 51 8.35 -4.45 17.55
N PRO A 52 7.38 -5.34 17.26
CA PRO A 52 6.04 -4.95 16.83
C PRO A 52 5.33 -3.99 17.78
N GLU A 53 5.53 -4.16 19.10
CA GLU A 53 4.91 -3.31 20.13
C GLU A 53 5.43 -1.86 20.10
N GLN A 54 6.67 -1.65 19.64
CA GLN A 54 7.19 -0.30 19.45
C GLN A 54 6.58 0.37 18.23
N TYR A 55 6.37 -0.40 17.15
CA TYR A 55 5.66 0.09 16.00
C TYR A 55 4.21 0.48 16.34
N ASP A 56 3.50 -0.35 17.13
CA ASP A 56 2.12 -0.07 17.57
C ASP A 56 2.04 1.27 18.32
N ARG A 57 3.06 1.64 19.10
CA ARG A 57 3.13 2.90 19.86
C ARG A 57 3.31 4.13 18.98
N LEU A 58 3.81 4.00 17.75
CA LEU A 58 3.98 5.12 16.84
C LEU A 58 2.63 5.71 16.41
N ASN A 59 1.56 4.91 16.43
CA ASN A 59 0.20 5.31 16.05
C ASN A 59 0.15 6.10 14.73
N LEU A 60 0.81 5.55 13.71
CA LEU A 60 0.97 6.18 12.41
C LEU A 60 -0.35 6.20 11.64
N ARG A 61 -0.60 7.31 10.94
CA ARG A 61 -1.72 7.41 9.99
C ARG A 61 -1.39 6.63 8.72
N PHE A 62 -2.41 6.29 7.94
CA PHE A 62 -2.25 5.55 6.69
C PHE A 62 -1.19 6.14 5.76
N ILE A 63 -1.22 7.45 5.52
CA ILE A 63 -0.20 8.12 4.69
C ILE A 63 1.23 7.97 5.24
N GLN A 64 1.41 7.99 6.54
CA GLN A 64 2.72 7.81 7.18
C GLN A 64 3.18 6.35 7.05
N ASN A 65 2.25 5.39 7.12
CA ASN A 65 2.52 3.99 6.86
C ASN A 65 2.93 3.75 5.39
N ILE A 66 2.28 4.42 4.43
CA ILE A 66 2.68 4.39 3.01
C ILE A 66 4.12 4.88 2.85
N MET A 67 4.45 6.05 3.42
CA MET A 67 5.80 6.63 3.34
C MET A 67 6.85 5.70 3.97
N LEU A 68 6.53 5.11 5.11
CA LEU A 68 7.40 4.18 5.82
C LEU A 68 7.62 2.91 5.02
N ALA A 69 6.56 2.28 4.50
CA ALA A 69 6.64 1.10 3.67
C ALA A 69 7.44 1.35 2.38
N ARG A 70 7.19 2.48 1.72
CA ARG A 70 7.96 2.91 0.54
C ARG A 70 9.45 3.02 0.86
N ALA A 71 9.82 3.58 2.02
CA ALA A 71 11.22 3.70 2.44
C ALA A 71 11.89 2.34 2.70
N PHE A 72 11.15 1.35 3.24
CA PHE A 72 11.67 -0.01 3.45
C PHE A 72 11.71 -0.84 2.17
N CYS A 73 10.78 -0.61 1.26
CA CYS A 73 10.57 -1.43 0.06
C CYS A 73 11.07 -0.74 -1.21
N ILE A 74 12.11 0.08 -1.12
CA ILE A 74 12.74 0.69 -2.31
C ILE A 74 13.31 -0.44 -3.15
N ARG A 75 12.65 -0.70 -4.28
CA ARG A 75 13.16 -1.62 -5.30
C ARG A 75 13.80 -0.84 -6.42
N ARG A 76 14.98 -1.32 -6.79
CA ARG A 76 15.74 -0.74 -7.90
C ARG A 76 16.08 -1.80 -8.93
N THR A 77 16.17 -1.38 -10.18
CA THR A 77 16.74 -2.21 -11.25
C THR A 77 18.24 -2.44 -10.99
N ALA A 78 18.84 -3.33 -11.76
CA ALA A 78 20.31 -3.55 -11.71
C ALA A 78 21.11 -2.26 -11.93
N GLU A 79 20.54 -1.28 -12.65
CA GLU A 79 21.13 0.04 -12.92
C GLU A 79 20.83 1.07 -11.81
N GLY A 80 20.16 0.66 -10.73
CA GLY A 80 19.87 1.51 -9.58
C GLY A 80 18.64 2.43 -9.76
N GLN A 81 17.86 2.24 -10.83
CA GLN A 81 16.64 3.03 -11.07
C GLN A 81 15.45 2.45 -10.30
N PRO A 82 14.47 3.27 -9.85
CA PRO A 82 13.22 2.79 -9.29
C PRO A 82 12.48 1.89 -10.28
N ILE A 83 11.82 0.85 -9.78
CA ILE A 83 10.97 -0.01 -10.62
C ILE A 83 9.63 0.72 -10.82
N GLU A 84 9.34 1.13 -12.04
CA GLU A 84 8.20 1.98 -12.40
C GLU A 84 6.85 1.44 -11.86
N HIS A 85 6.57 0.15 -12.03
CA HIS A 85 5.32 -0.43 -11.54
C HIS A 85 5.17 -0.36 -10.01
N VAL A 86 6.27 -0.43 -9.27
CA VAL A 86 6.26 -0.30 -7.81
C VAL A 86 5.95 1.15 -7.42
N GLU A 87 6.55 2.12 -8.10
CA GLU A 87 6.28 3.54 -7.87
C GLU A 87 4.82 3.90 -8.19
N LEU A 88 4.27 3.37 -9.28
CA LEU A 88 2.85 3.56 -9.61
C LEU A 88 1.91 3.02 -8.51
N CYS A 89 2.25 1.90 -7.87
CA CYS A 89 1.45 1.38 -6.75
C CYS A 89 1.47 2.31 -5.54
N TRP A 90 2.63 2.87 -5.19
CA TRP A 90 2.72 3.86 -4.10
C TRP A 90 1.92 5.11 -4.39
N ASP A 91 2.03 5.64 -5.61
CA ASP A 91 1.27 6.81 -6.05
C ASP A 91 -0.25 6.56 -6.04
N ALA A 92 -0.68 5.35 -6.40
CA ALA A 92 -2.08 4.96 -6.34
C ALA A 92 -2.61 4.85 -4.90
N LEU A 93 -1.82 4.33 -3.95
CA LEU A 93 -2.18 4.30 -2.52
C LEU A 93 -2.35 5.72 -1.96
N GLU A 94 -1.46 6.65 -2.31
CA GLU A 94 -1.57 8.07 -1.93
C GLU A 94 -2.81 8.72 -2.56
N ALA A 95 -3.10 8.41 -3.83
CA ALA A 95 -4.28 8.90 -4.53
C ALA A 95 -5.57 8.41 -3.85
N LEU A 96 -5.64 7.12 -3.48
CA LEU A 96 -6.78 6.54 -2.77
C LEU A 96 -7.00 7.22 -1.41
N ASN A 97 -5.94 7.45 -0.64
CA ASN A 97 -6.01 8.18 0.62
C ASN A 97 -6.56 9.61 0.43
N THR A 98 -6.10 10.30 -0.61
CA THR A 98 -6.58 11.65 -0.95
C THR A 98 -8.03 11.62 -1.40
N PHE A 99 -8.42 10.64 -2.20
CA PHE A 99 -9.80 10.46 -2.69
C PHE A 99 -10.76 10.20 -1.53
N ARG A 100 -10.41 9.26 -0.64
CA ARG A 100 -11.17 8.97 0.58
C ARG A 100 -11.39 10.23 1.41
N ASN A 101 -10.35 11.04 1.63
CA ASN A 101 -10.46 12.26 2.42
C ASN A 101 -11.39 13.29 1.77
N ARG A 102 -11.35 13.45 0.45
CA ARG A 102 -12.28 14.33 -0.28
C ARG A 102 -13.73 13.86 -0.13
N LEU A 103 -13.99 12.58 -0.33
CA LEU A 103 -15.34 12.01 -0.16
C LEU A 103 -15.86 12.16 1.28
N ALA A 104 -15.02 11.94 2.29
CA ALA A 104 -15.41 12.05 3.70
C ALA A 104 -15.73 13.49 4.13
N HIS A 105 -15.16 14.50 3.47
CA HIS A 105 -15.36 15.90 3.83
C HIS A 105 -16.35 16.64 2.91
N ASN A 106 -17.06 15.93 2.02
CA ASN A 106 -17.99 16.52 1.05
C ASN A 106 -17.38 17.73 0.31
N LEU A 107 -16.06 17.75 0.17
CA LEU A 107 -15.40 18.76 -0.64
C LEU A 107 -15.82 18.56 -2.09
N GLU A 108 -16.20 19.67 -2.76
CA GLU A 108 -16.46 19.61 -4.20
C GLU A 108 -15.33 18.80 -4.87
N PRO A 109 -15.69 17.89 -5.77
CA PRO A 109 -14.73 16.96 -6.36
C PRO A 109 -13.79 17.67 -7.35
N GLY A 110 -13.07 18.72 -6.89
CA GLY A 110 -12.01 19.30 -7.71
C GLY A 110 -11.11 18.17 -8.17
N ASP A 111 -10.70 18.08 -9.34
CA ASP A 111 -9.75 17.15 -9.95
C ASP A 111 -9.81 15.66 -9.48
N VAL A 112 -11.03 15.14 -9.26
CA VAL A 112 -11.25 13.72 -8.94
C VAL A 112 -10.77 12.84 -10.10
N ASN A 113 -10.91 13.30 -11.33
CA ASN A 113 -10.45 12.55 -12.50
C ASN A 113 -8.93 12.35 -12.50
N ASN A 114 -8.14 13.30 -11.99
CA ASN A 114 -6.70 13.09 -11.81
C ASN A 114 -6.41 12.01 -10.74
N LEU A 115 -7.16 11.98 -9.64
CA LEU A 115 -7.01 10.91 -8.66
C LEU A 115 -7.40 9.54 -9.23
N LEU A 116 -8.47 9.48 -10.02
CA LEU A 116 -8.89 8.26 -10.72
C LEU A 116 -7.85 7.81 -11.74
N ALA A 117 -7.22 8.74 -12.48
CA ALA A 117 -6.14 8.42 -13.40
C ALA A 117 -4.93 7.78 -12.69
N ARG A 118 -4.59 8.24 -11.47
CA ARG A 118 -3.52 7.63 -10.66
C ARG A 118 -3.89 6.25 -10.10
N LEU A 119 -5.18 5.96 -9.92
CA LEU A 119 -5.66 4.62 -9.56
C LEU A 119 -5.70 3.65 -10.74
N GLN A 120 -5.53 4.14 -11.95
CA GLN A 120 -5.61 3.36 -13.19
C GLN A 120 -4.31 2.56 -13.43
N LEU A 121 -4.04 1.55 -12.60
CA LEU A 121 -2.79 0.76 -12.65
C LEU A 121 -2.70 -0.21 -13.83
N THR A 122 -3.84 -0.73 -14.30
CA THR A 122 -3.85 -1.86 -15.24
C THR A 122 -4.91 -1.76 -16.33
N GLN A 123 -5.74 -0.71 -16.33
CA GLN A 123 -6.86 -0.60 -17.25
C GLN A 123 -6.52 0.26 -18.48
N PRO A 124 -6.89 -0.17 -19.70
CA PRO A 124 -6.61 0.58 -20.92
C PRO A 124 -7.50 1.81 -21.09
N GLN A 125 -8.65 1.87 -20.39
CA GLN A 125 -9.59 2.99 -20.51
C GLN A 125 -9.54 3.91 -19.30
N PRO A 126 -9.60 5.24 -19.48
CA PRO A 126 -9.56 6.17 -18.37
C PRO A 126 -10.79 6.02 -17.48
N LEU A 127 -10.56 6.04 -16.16
CA LEU A 127 -11.62 6.11 -15.16
C LEU A 127 -12.16 7.55 -15.11
N SER A 128 -13.49 7.71 -15.08
CA SER A 128 -14.16 9.00 -14.94
C SER A 128 -15.21 8.96 -13.86
N ILE A 129 -15.38 10.08 -13.14
CA ILE A 129 -16.42 10.20 -12.10
C ILE A 129 -17.83 10.06 -12.65
N ASP A 130 -18.02 10.40 -13.95
CA ASP A 130 -19.31 10.31 -14.64
C ASP A 130 -19.60 8.91 -15.22
N ASP A 131 -18.66 7.97 -15.06
CA ASP A 131 -18.81 6.60 -15.57
C ASP A 131 -19.80 5.82 -14.71
N PRO A 132 -20.93 5.34 -15.25
CA PRO A 132 -21.90 4.57 -14.50
C PRO A 132 -21.37 3.23 -13.97
N GLU A 133 -20.29 2.72 -14.58
CA GLU A 133 -19.61 1.50 -14.18
C GLU A 133 -18.37 1.75 -13.30
N LEU A 134 -18.13 2.98 -12.86
CA LEU A 134 -16.94 3.36 -12.11
C LEU A 134 -16.70 2.46 -10.90
N VAL A 135 -17.74 2.17 -10.13
CA VAL A 135 -17.64 1.31 -8.93
C VAL A 135 -17.14 -0.08 -9.29
N SER A 136 -17.68 -0.69 -10.34
CA SER A 136 -17.24 -2.00 -10.82
C SER A 136 -15.80 -1.97 -11.34
N LYS A 137 -15.44 -0.91 -12.08
CA LYS A 137 -14.10 -0.74 -12.64
C LYS A 137 -13.04 -0.49 -11.58
N LEU A 138 -13.37 0.15 -10.45
CA LEU A 138 -12.45 0.40 -9.35
C LEU A 138 -12.10 -0.87 -8.56
N ASN A 139 -12.91 -1.90 -8.58
CA ASN A 139 -12.59 -3.16 -7.89
C ASN A 139 -11.28 -3.78 -8.38
N ILE A 140 -10.96 -3.64 -9.67
CA ILE A 140 -9.73 -4.21 -10.26
C ILE A 140 -8.47 -3.53 -9.69
N PRO A 141 -8.28 -2.20 -9.78
CA PRO A 141 -7.11 -1.54 -9.20
C PRO A 141 -7.04 -1.69 -7.68
N ILE A 142 -8.18 -1.70 -6.97
CA ILE A 142 -8.19 -1.94 -5.52
C ILE A 142 -7.69 -3.34 -5.20
N GLY A 143 -8.15 -4.37 -5.90
CA GLY A 143 -7.66 -5.75 -5.75
C GLY A 143 -6.16 -5.86 -6.03
N PHE A 144 -5.67 -5.17 -7.05
CA PHE A 144 -4.24 -5.11 -7.37
C PHE A 144 -3.43 -4.44 -6.25
N LEU A 145 -3.91 -3.33 -5.66
CA LEU A 145 -3.25 -2.66 -4.54
C LEU A 145 -3.23 -3.54 -3.29
N LEU A 146 -4.30 -4.27 -3.00
CA LEU A 146 -4.35 -5.23 -1.90
C LEU A 146 -3.29 -6.32 -2.08
N GLN A 147 -3.17 -6.90 -3.26
CA GLN A 147 -2.15 -7.90 -3.55
C GLN A 147 -0.74 -7.32 -3.47
N PHE A 148 -0.52 -6.11 -3.96
CA PHE A 148 0.75 -5.41 -3.83
C PHE A 148 1.14 -5.24 -2.36
N VAL A 149 0.24 -4.71 -1.52
CA VAL A 149 0.49 -4.50 -0.08
C VAL A 149 0.76 -5.83 0.62
N SER A 150 -0.03 -6.87 0.36
CA SER A 150 0.14 -8.20 0.99
C SER A 150 1.45 -8.87 0.62
N SER A 151 2.05 -8.51 -0.50
CA SER A 151 3.34 -9.05 -0.95
C SER A 151 4.57 -8.32 -0.40
N LEU A 152 4.42 -7.21 0.33
CA LEU A 152 5.53 -6.38 0.79
C LEU A 152 6.56 -7.15 1.63
N ILE A 153 6.13 -8.06 2.50
CA ILE A 153 7.05 -8.88 3.31
C ILE A 153 7.89 -9.81 2.43
N ALA A 154 7.27 -10.47 1.46
CA ALA A 154 8.00 -11.36 0.56
C ALA A 154 9.10 -10.60 -0.17
N PHE A 155 8.87 -9.33 -0.45
CA PHE A 155 9.82 -8.47 -1.13
C PHE A 155 10.94 -7.94 -0.22
N SER A 156 10.65 -7.61 1.04
CA SER A 156 11.65 -7.10 1.98
C SER A 156 12.60 -8.20 2.46
N SER A 157 12.16 -9.44 2.55
CA SER A 157 13.00 -10.57 2.99
C SER A 157 14.08 -10.95 1.98
N PHE A 158 13.91 -10.61 0.71
CA PHE A 158 14.90 -10.92 -0.34
C PHE A 158 16.11 -9.97 -0.33
N ASP A 159 15.93 -8.70 0.02
CA ASP A 159 17.00 -7.69 -0.04
C ASP A 159 17.92 -7.70 1.19
N ILE A 160 17.42 -8.13 2.35
CA ILE A 160 18.24 -8.21 3.58
C ILE A 160 19.34 -9.28 3.46
N ALA A 161 19.11 -10.31 2.65
CA ALA A 161 20.08 -11.40 2.44
C ALA A 161 21.25 -11.04 1.49
N VAL A 162 21.15 -9.94 0.74
CA VAL A 162 22.07 -9.61 -0.36
C VAL A 162 23.11 -8.53 -0.01
N HIS A 163 22.88 -7.73 1.04
CA HIS A 163 23.82 -6.71 1.48
C HIS A 163 24.21 -6.90 2.95
N PRO A 164 25.29 -7.66 3.24
CA PRO A 164 25.92 -7.55 4.56
C PRO A 164 26.34 -6.09 4.76
N LEU A 165 25.92 -5.51 5.88
CA LEU A 165 26.40 -4.18 6.28
C LEU A 165 27.93 -4.16 6.14
N PRO A 166 28.53 -3.13 5.54
CA PRO A 166 29.98 -3.00 5.52
C PRO A 166 30.47 -3.08 6.97
N ALA A 167 31.47 -3.93 7.21
CA ALA A 167 32.09 -4.06 8.51
C ALA A 167 32.46 -2.65 9.01
N ALA A 168 31.97 -2.29 10.20
CA ALA A 168 32.33 -1.02 10.82
C ALA A 168 33.84 -0.95 10.88
N GLY A 169 34.42 -0.03 10.14
CA GLY A 169 35.84 0.24 10.21
C GLY A 169 36.23 0.62 11.65
N PRO A 170 37.48 0.40 12.07
CA PRO A 170 37.92 0.73 13.42
C PRO A 170 37.68 2.23 13.66
N ASN A 171 36.85 2.52 14.69
CA ASN A 171 36.67 3.88 15.19
C ASN A 171 38.01 4.37 15.75
N THR A 172 38.77 5.06 14.95
CA THR A 172 39.89 5.90 15.45
C THR A 172 39.28 7.23 15.91
N PHE A 173 38.75 7.26 17.11
CA PHE A 173 38.65 8.52 17.86
C PHE A 173 40.01 8.73 18.51
N ASP A 174 40.93 9.43 17.82
CA ASP A 174 42.07 10.05 18.46
C ASP A 174 41.54 11.23 19.28
N VAL A 175 41.59 11.08 20.60
CA VAL A 175 41.36 12.17 21.55
C VAL A 175 42.71 12.87 21.76
N GLU A 176 42.87 14.07 21.20
CA GLU A 176 43.81 15.06 21.68
C GLU A 176 43.17 15.95 22.75
#